data_77c19f99c8ed1abbf5f1417a605cf49f
#
_entry.id   77c19f99c8ed1abbf5f1417a605cf49f
#
_cell.length_a   1.000
_cell.length_b   1.000
_cell.length_c   1.000
_cell.angle_alpha   90.00
_cell.angle_beta   90.00
_cell.angle_gamma   90.00
#
_symmetry.space_group_name_H-M   'P 1'
#
loop_
_entity.id
_entity.type
_entity.pdbx_description
1 polymer ?
#
loop_
_entity_poly.entity_id
_entity_poly.type
_entity_poly.pdbx_seq_one_letter_code
_entity_poly.pdbx_strand_id
1 'polypeptide(L)'
;MSTITEEKVEVADKPVAPIPKKIGVPKETYPGECRVAATPDTAQKLQKLGFEVLIESGAGEQANCPDEAFEQVGCRIIKDAKTLWKEADIILKVRQPNESETKLLSEGKTLISFIYPAQNKELLEKLAKQKATVLAMDAIPRISRAQKMDALSSMANIAGYRAVIEAANNFGRFFTGQITAAGKVPPAKVLIIGAGVAGLAAIGAARSLGAIVRAFDTRPVVKEQVESMGADFLELEFEE
;
A
#
# COMPACT_ATOMS: atom_id res chain seq x y z
N MET A 1 -49.12 -13.45 -1.56
CA MET A 1 -48.05 -13.99 -2.42
C MET A 1 -47.71 -12.91 -3.42
N SER A 2 -46.64 -12.19 -3.17
CA SER A 2 -46.18 -11.08 -4.03
C SER A 2 -45.02 -11.60 -4.85
N THR A 3 -45.21 -11.69 -6.15
CA THR A 3 -44.22 -12.11 -7.14
C THR A 3 -43.21 -11.00 -7.35
N ILE A 4 -41.99 -11.24 -6.91
CA ILE A 4 -40.84 -10.35 -7.20
C ILE A 4 -40.40 -10.69 -8.62
N THR A 5 -40.61 -9.78 -9.54
CA THR A 5 -40.11 -9.84 -10.91
C THR A 5 -38.61 -9.52 -10.87
N GLU A 6 -37.75 -10.47 -11.17
CA GLU A 6 -36.33 -10.25 -11.41
C GLU A 6 -36.15 -9.43 -12.69
N GLU A 7 -35.85 -8.15 -12.57
CA GLU A 7 -35.33 -7.35 -13.67
C GLU A 7 -33.95 -7.88 -14.08
N LYS A 8 -33.86 -8.51 -15.22
CA LYS A 8 -32.63 -8.82 -15.91
C LYS A 8 -31.94 -7.49 -16.28
N VAL A 9 -30.89 -7.12 -15.55
CA VAL A 9 -30.02 -6.06 -15.98
C VAL A 9 -29.28 -6.53 -17.24
N GLU A 10 -29.72 -6.06 -18.39
CA GLU A 10 -28.96 -6.16 -19.63
C GLU A 10 -27.66 -5.35 -19.48
N VAL A 11 -26.58 -6.06 -19.26
CA VAL A 11 -25.25 -5.49 -19.38
C VAL A 11 -24.99 -5.21 -20.85
N ALA A 12 -25.26 -3.98 -21.27
CA ALA A 12 -24.98 -3.56 -22.64
C ALA A 12 -23.49 -3.78 -22.91
N ASP A 13 -23.20 -4.58 -23.92
CA ASP A 13 -21.85 -4.86 -24.44
C ASP A 13 -21.32 -3.58 -25.11
N LYS A 14 -20.88 -2.61 -24.29
CA LYS A 14 -20.18 -1.42 -24.79
C LYS A 14 -18.83 -1.88 -25.30
N PRO A 15 -18.40 -1.45 -26.50
CA PRO A 15 -17.09 -1.80 -27.00
C PRO A 15 -16.05 -1.41 -25.96
N VAL A 16 -15.28 -2.41 -25.51
CA VAL A 16 -14.17 -2.20 -24.55
C VAL A 16 -13.22 -1.19 -25.19
N ALA A 17 -13.06 -0.04 -24.57
CA ALA A 17 -12.09 0.95 -25.04
C ALA A 17 -10.74 0.28 -25.23
N PRO A 18 -9.98 0.62 -26.30
CA PRO A 18 -8.70 -0.01 -26.57
C PRO A 18 -7.81 0.08 -25.31
N ILE A 19 -7.24 -1.05 -24.90
CA ILE A 19 -6.35 -1.13 -23.73
C ILE A 19 -5.20 -0.14 -23.96
N PRO A 20 -4.95 0.78 -23.02
CA PRO A 20 -3.82 1.71 -23.13
C PRO A 20 -2.52 0.92 -23.30
N LYS A 21 -1.68 1.34 -24.25
CA LYS A 21 -0.46 0.61 -24.59
C LYS A 21 0.71 0.95 -23.67
N LYS A 22 0.73 2.15 -23.08
CA LYS A 22 1.89 2.69 -22.36
C LYS A 22 1.56 3.03 -20.91
N ILE A 23 2.30 2.42 -20.00
CA ILE A 23 2.25 2.71 -18.57
C ILE A 23 3.50 3.52 -18.21
N GLY A 24 3.32 4.70 -17.62
CA GLY A 24 4.39 5.54 -17.13
C GLY A 24 4.48 5.49 -15.60
N VAL A 25 5.68 5.30 -15.08
CA VAL A 25 6.01 5.33 -13.66
C VAL A 25 6.94 6.51 -13.42
N PRO A 26 6.42 7.68 -13.00
CA PRO A 26 7.26 8.82 -12.68
C PRO A 26 7.95 8.64 -11.33
N LYS A 27 9.00 9.43 -11.11
CA LYS A 27 9.66 9.57 -9.81
C LYS A 27 8.71 10.22 -8.81
N GLU A 28 8.67 9.69 -7.59
CA GLU A 28 7.90 10.30 -6.51
C GLU A 28 8.58 11.59 -6.04
N THR A 29 7.78 12.62 -5.88
CA THR A 29 8.25 13.97 -5.49
C THR A 29 7.85 14.37 -4.08
N TYR A 30 7.06 13.51 -3.39
CA TYR A 30 6.64 13.77 -2.02
C TYR A 30 7.85 13.62 -1.07
N PRO A 31 8.11 14.58 -0.16
CA PRO A 31 9.24 14.50 0.76
C PRO A 31 9.23 13.22 1.59
N GLY A 32 10.33 12.47 1.55
CA GLY A 32 10.50 11.21 2.29
C GLY A 32 9.80 9.99 1.66
N GLU A 33 9.18 10.11 0.49
CA GLU A 33 8.64 8.95 -0.22
C GLU A 33 9.78 8.22 -0.96
N CYS A 34 10.08 7.00 -0.51
CA CYS A 34 11.13 6.16 -1.06
C CYS A 34 10.60 5.02 -1.95
N ARG A 35 9.27 4.85 -2.03
CA ARG A 35 8.66 3.79 -2.82
C ARG A 35 8.59 4.19 -4.29
N VAL A 36 8.49 3.19 -5.15
CA VAL A 36 8.19 3.33 -6.58
C VAL A 36 6.91 2.55 -6.88
N ALA A 37 6.09 3.06 -7.81
CA ALA A 37 4.78 2.47 -8.09
C ALA A 37 4.85 1.11 -8.80
N ALA A 38 5.95 0.80 -9.47
CA ALA A 38 6.21 -0.53 -10.03
C ALA A 38 7.67 -0.93 -9.78
N THR A 39 7.89 -2.18 -9.37
CA THR A 39 9.22 -2.79 -9.31
C THR A 39 9.55 -3.47 -10.65
N PRO A 40 10.81 -3.84 -10.93
CA PRO A 40 11.15 -4.60 -12.15
C PRO A 40 10.26 -5.84 -12.35
N ASP A 41 10.01 -6.62 -11.28
CA ASP A 41 9.15 -7.81 -11.33
C ASP A 41 7.71 -7.49 -11.71
N THR A 42 7.16 -6.39 -11.17
CA THR A 42 5.79 -5.97 -11.51
C THR A 42 5.72 -5.37 -12.90
N ALA A 43 6.74 -4.65 -13.35
CA ALA A 43 6.84 -4.13 -14.69
C ALA A 43 6.86 -5.27 -15.73
N GLN A 44 7.63 -6.35 -15.48
CA GLN A 44 7.62 -7.53 -16.32
C GLN A 44 6.24 -8.20 -16.42
N LYS A 45 5.47 -8.21 -15.32
CA LYS A 45 4.09 -8.73 -15.33
C LYS A 45 3.17 -7.85 -16.18
N LEU A 46 3.32 -6.53 -16.10
CA LEU A 46 2.55 -5.59 -16.93
C LEU A 46 2.88 -5.76 -18.43
N GLN A 47 4.14 -5.98 -18.77
CA GLN A 47 4.55 -6.26 -20.15
C GLN A 47 3.94 -7.56 -20.68
N LYS A 48 3.84 -8.62 -19.85
CA LYS A 48 3.16 -9.86 -20.24
C LYS A 48 1.67 -9.66 -20.52
N LEU A 49 1.07 -8.60 -20.00
CA LEU A 49 -0.31 -8.19 -20.32
C LEU A 49 -0.42 -7.31 -21.58
N GLY A 50 0.70 -7.05 -22.25
CA GLY A 50 0.74 -6.29 -23.49
C GLY A 50 1.04 -4.79 -23.35
N PHE A 51 1.41 -4.32 -22.15
CA PHE A 51 1.77 -2.92 -21.93
C PHE A 51 3.26 -2.66 -22.20
N GLU A 52 3.56 -1.52 -22.79
CA GLU A 52 4.90 -0.93 -22.74
C GLU A 52 5.06 -0.18 -21.42
N VAL A 53 6.16 -0.43 -20.69
CA VAL A 53 6.41 0.21 -19.39
C VAL A 53 7.53 1.23 -19.52
N LEU A 54 7.22 2.47 -19.16
CA LEU A 54 8.09 3.63 -19.17
C LEU A 54 8.43 3.99 -17.72
N ILE A 55 9.70 4.11 -17.40
CA ILE A 55 10.18 4.47 -16.07
C ILE A 55 10.92 5.82 -16.17
N GLU A 56 10.59 6.78 -15.32
CA GLU A 56 11.41 7.99 -15.20
C GLU A 56 12.76 7.63 -14.57
N SER A 57 13.83 8.13 -15.14
CA SER A 57 15.19 7.87 -14.66
C SER A 57 15.33 8.21 -13.18
N GLY A 58 15.86 7.28 -12.40
CA GLY A 58 16.03 7.37 -10.97
C GLY A 58 14.73 7.22 -10.15
N ALA A 59 13.61 6.82 -10.77
CA ALA A 59 12.34 6.63 -10.04
C ALA A 59 12.42 5.53 -8.98
N GLY A 60 13.19 4.48 -9.21
CA GLY A 60 13.32 3.33 -8.33
C GLY A 60 14.54 3.34 -7.41
N GLU A 61 15.44 4.31 -7.50
CA GLU A 61 16.71 4.31 -6.75
C GLU A 61 16.53 4.16 -5.25
N GLN A 62 15.61 4.94 -4.66
CA GLN A 62 15.35 4.89 -3.21
C GLN A 62 14.63 3.60 -2.77
N ALA A 63 14.07 2.85 -3.71
CA ALA A 63 13.46 1.54 -3.51
C ALA A 63 14.42 0.38 -3.83
N ASN A 64 15.72 0.64 -3.98
CA ASN A 64 16.75 -0.32 -4.42
C ASN A 64 16.45 -0.97 -5.78
N CYS A 65 15.81 -0.23 -6.68
CA CYS A 65 15.51 -0.62 -8.05
C CYS A 65 16.16 0.40 -9.01
N PRO A 66 17.46 0.29 -9.32
CA PRO A 66 18.14 1.22 -10.23
C PRO A 66 17.62 1.08 -11.66
N ASP A 67 17.88 2.08 -12.50
CA ASP A 67 17.42 2.13 -13.89
C ASP A 67 17.83 0.87 -14.67
N GLU A 68 19.04 0.35 -14.45
CA GLU A 68 19.56 -0.85 -15.10
C GLU A 68 18.70 -2.10 -14.81
N ALA A 69 18.13 -2.20 -13.60
CA ALA A 69 17.26 -3.32 -13.25
C ALA A 69 15.94 -3.28 -14.01
N PHE A 70 15.44 -2.10 -14.34
CA PHE A 70 14.27 -1.93 -15.19
C PHE A 70 14.60 -2.19 -16.66
N GLU A 71 15.76 -1.73 -17.15
CA GLU A 71 16.22 -2.01 -18.52
C GLU A 71 16.40 -3.50 -18.78
N GLN A 72 16.97 -4.25 -17.81
CA GLN A 72 17.15 -5.70 -17.90
C GLN A 72 15.83 -6.47 -18.10
N VAL A 73 14.72 -5.95 -17.60
CA VAL A 73 13.39 -6.55 -17.82
C VAL A 73 12.64 -5.93 -18.99
N GLY A 74 13.31 -5.10 -19.80
CA GLY A 74 12.75 -4.54 -21.04
C GLY A 74 11.90 -3.28 -20.84
N CYS A 75 12.02 -2.57 -19.73
CA CYS A 75 11.41 -1.26 -19.57
C CYS A 75 12.21 -0.20 -20.32
N ARG A 76 11.53 0.85 -20.75
CA ARG A 76 12.17 2.01 -21.38
C ARG A 76 12.38 3.13 -20.34
N ILE A 77 13.62 3.56 -20.16
CA ILE A 77 13.96 4.66 -19.26
C ILE A 77 13.73 5.99 -19.97
N ILE A 78 13.01 6.89 -19.31
CA ILE A 78 12.67 8.25 -19.78
C ILE A 78 13.37 9.25 -18.88
N LYS A 79 14.15 10.16 -19.49
CA LYS A 79 15.02 11.08 -18.74
C LYS A 79 14.29 12.14 -17.92
N ASP A 80 13.08 12.52 -18.32
CA ASP A 80 12.36 13.61 -17.67
C ASP A 80 10.86 13.32 -17.55
N ALA A 81 10.26 13.86 -16.47
CA ALA A 81 8.86 13.68 -16.16
C ALA A 81 7.93 14.14 -17.30
N LYS A 82 8.18 15.31 -17.91
CA LYS A 82 7.28 15.87 -18.94
C LYS A 82 7.13 14.93 -20.12
N THR A 83 8.22 14.35 -20.58
CA THR A 83 8.23 13.38 -21.69
C THR A 83 7.48 12.11 -21.27
N LEU A 84 7.73 11.58 -20.06
CA LEU A 84 7.03 10.42 -19.56
C LEU A 84 5.51 10.65 -19.47
N TRP A 85 5.09 11.74 -18.82
CA TRP A 85 3.67 12.07 -18.68
C TRP A 85 2.98 12.31 -20.02
N LYS A 86 3.69 12.85 -21.01
CA LYS A 86 3.18 13.05 -22.36
C LYS A 86 2.98 11.74 -23.11
N GLU A 87 3.93 10.81 -23.01
CA GLU A 87 3.93 9.56 -23.77
C GLU A 87 3.03 8.48 -23.17
N ALA A 88 2.89 8.44 -21.85
CA ALA A 88 2.11 7.41 -21.17
C ALA A 88 0.60 7.63 -21.31
N ASP A 89 -0.14 6.53 -21.46
CA ASP A 89 -1.60 6.49 -21.43
C ASP A 89 -2.12 6.32 -20.02
N ILE A 90 -1.40 5.52 -19.21
CA ILE A 90 -1.67 5.27 -17.79
C ILE A 90 -0.47 5.74 -16.99
N ILE A 91 -0.73 6.50 -15.94
CA ILE A 91 0.29 6.89 -14.95
C ILE A 91 0.08 6.08 -13.67
N LEU A 92 1.13 5.40 -13.22
CA LEU A 92 1.17 4.74 -11.92
C LEU A 92 2.01 5.57 -10.96
N LYS A 93 1.41 5.99 -9.85
CA LYS A 93 2.10 6.70 -8.75
C LYS A 93 1.75 6.08 -7.41
N VAL A 94 2.63 6.25 -6.43
CA VAL A 94 2.32 5.97 -5.04
C VAL A 94 1.50 7.11 -4.45
N ARG A 95 2.05 8.33 -4.44
CA ARG A 95 1.37 9.51 -3.89
C ARG A 95 0.50 10.20 -4.94
N GLN A 96 -0.49 10.95 -4.46
CA GLN A 96 -1.28 11.83 -5.33
C GLN A 96 -0.37 12.79 -6.11
N PRO A 97 -0.77 13.18 -7.32
CA PRO A 97 0.00 14.13 -8.10
C PRO A 97 0.01 15.49 -7.43
N ASN A 98 1.14 16.17 -7.48
CA ASN A 98 1.27 17.56 -7.07
C ASN A 98 0.64 18.51 -8.14
N GLU A 99 0.68 19.83 -7.90
CA GLU A 99 0.07 20.81 -8.82
C GLU A 99 0.71 20.82 -10.21
N SER A 100 2.02 20.64 -10.31
CA SER A 100 2.72 20.60 -11.59
C SER A 100 2.41 19.32 -12.36
N GLU A 101 2.35 18.19 -11.68
CA GLU A 101 2.00 16.88 -12.26
C GLU A 101 0.53 16.83 -12.70
N THR A 102 -0.37 17.42 -11.92
CA THR A 102 -1.80 17.52 -12.30
C THR A 102 -1.99 18.23 -13.63
N LYS A 103 -1.18 19.26 -13.91
CA LYS A 103 -1.22 19.99 -15.20
C LYS A 103 -0.71 19.17 -16.39
N LEU A 104 0.05 18.11 -16.15
CA LEU A 104 0.55 17.19 -17.18
C LEU A 104 -0.46 16.12 -17.56
N LEU A 105 -1.47 15.88 -16.71
CA LEU A 105 -2.59 15.02 -17.06
C LEU A 105 -3.47 15.71 -18.12
N SER A 106 -3.77 15.00 -19.18
CA SER A 106 -4.68 15.46 -20.23
C SER A 106 -5.90 14.57 -20.35
N GLU A 107 -6.90 15.03 -21.08
CA GLU A 107 -8.10 14.24 -21.39
C GLU A 107 -7.73 12.86 -21.95
N GLY A 108 -8.42 11.82 -21.46
CA GLY A 108 -8.23 10.43 -21.90
C GLY A 108 -7.09 9.69 -21.19
N LYS A 109 -6.27 10.34 -20.38
CA LYS A 109 -5.25 9.66 -19.57
C LYS A 109 -5.84 9.06 -18.30
N THR A 110 -5.25 7.96 -17.85
CA THR A 110 -5.62 7.29 -16.62
C THR A 110 -4.52 7.51 -15.56
N LEU A 111 -4.92 7.86 -14.34
CA LEU A 111 -4.06 7.93 -13.17
C LEU A 111 -4.46 6.85 -12.17
N ILE A 112 -3.51 6.07 -11.70
CA ILE A 112 -3.70 5.08 -10.61
C ILE A 112 -2.74 5.44 -9.49
N SER A 113 -3.27 5.86 -8.33
CA SER A 113 -2.47 6.24 -7.16
C SER A 113 -3.32 6.29 -5.89
N PHE A 114 -2.68 6.50 -4.74
CA PHE A 114 -3.40 6.94 -3.56
C PHE A 114 -3.87 8.38 -3.76
N ILE A 115 -5.14 8.65 -3.54
CA ILE A 115 -5.76 9.97 -3.77
C ILE A 115 -6.31 10.59 -2.50
N TYR A 116 -6.80 9.76 -1.57
CA TYR A 116 -7.51 10.18 -0.35
C TYR A 116 -8.65 11.16 -0.66
N PRO A 117 -9.69 10.72 -1.42
CA PRO A 117 -10.72 11.59 -1.98
C PRO A 117 -11.43 12.48 -0.95
N ALA A 118 -11.69 11.94 0.25
CA ALA A 118 -12.37 12.68 1.31
C ALA A 118 -11.55 13.88 1.82
N GLN A 119 -10.23 13.80 1.75
CA GLN A 119 -9.29 14.81 2.26
C GLN A 119 -8.82 15.79 1.16
N ASN A 120 -8.88 15.38 -0.11
CA ASN A 120 -8.31 16.11 -1.25
C ASN A 120 -9.37 16.56 -2.27
N LYS A 121 -10.44 17.22 -1.82
CA LYS A 121 -11.55 17.67 -2.67
C LYS A 121 -11.09 18.59 -3.81
N GLU A 122 -10.20 19.54 -3.52
CA GLU A 122 -9.64 20.44 -4.52
C GLU A 122 -8.86 19.71 -5.62
N LEU A 123 -8.11 18.67 -5.25
CA LEU A 123 -7.41 17.84 -6.22
C LEU A 123 -8.41 17.11 -7.13
N LEU A 124 -9.50 16.57 -6.58
CA LEU A 124 -10.55 15.91 -7.37
C LEU A 124 -11.18 16.87 -8.39
N GLU A 125 -11.45 18.11 -7.99
CA GLU A 125 -11.98 19.14 -8.91
C GLU A 125 -10.98 19.45 -10.03
N LYS A 126 -9.69 19.56 -9.71
CA LYS A 126 -8.63 19.77 -10.70
C LYS A 126 -8.54 18.61 -11.68
N LEU A 127 -8.55 17.38 -11.18
CA LEU A 127 -8.51 16.15 -12.00
C LEU A 127 -9.76 16.01 -12.88
N ALA A 128 -10.94 16.34 -12.35
CA ALA A 128 -12.18 16.35 -13.11
C ALA A 128 -12.15 17.38 -14.25
N LYS A 129 -11.61 18.59 -14.01
CA LYS A 129 -11.41 19.62 -15.06
C LYS A 129 -10.49 19.14 -16.18
N GLN A 130 -9.49 18.30 -15.86
CA GLN A 130 -8.60 17.69 -16.84
C GLN A 130 -9.26 16.52 -17.59
N LYS A 131 -10.47 16.09 -17.19
CA LYS A 131 -11.17 14.94 -17.75
C LYS A 131 -10.32 13.65 -17.73
N ALA A 132 -9.47 13.49 -16.72
CA ALA A 132 -8.67 12.30 -16.52
C ALA A 132 -9.51 11.21 -15.85
N THR A 133 -9.23 9.95 -16.18
CA THR A 133 -9.76 8.80 -15.43
C THR A 133 -8.87 8.56 -14.23
N VAL A 134 -9.45 8.45 -13.02
CA VAL A 134 -8.68 8.27 -11.79
C VAL A 134 -9.14 7.03 -11.05
N LEU A 135 -8.21 6.13 -10.75
CA LEU A 135 -8.41 4.96 -9.91
C LEU A 135 -7.68 5.17 -8.57
N ALA A 136 -8.44 5.47 -7.52
CA ALA A 136 -7.90 5.70 -6.19
C ALA A 136 -7.68 4.37 -5.47
N MET A 137 -6.42 4.00 -5.22
CA MET A 137 -6.04 2.75 -4.57
C MET A 137 -6.53 2.66 -3.11
N ASP A 138 -6.68 3.79 -2.45
CA ASP A 138 -7.21 3.90 -1.09
C ASP A 138 -8.74 3.82 -1.01
N ALA A 139 -9.43 3.89 -2.15
CA ALA A 139 -10.88 3.74 -2.24
C ALA A 139 -11.32 2.33 -2.65
N ILE A 140 -10.41 1.38 -2.77
CA ILE A 140 -10.73 -0.02 -3.05
C ILE A 140 -11.54 -0.59 -1.88
N PRO A 141 -12.72 -1.20 -2.14
CA PRO A 141 -13.57 -1.71 -1.07
C PRO A 141 -12.91 -2.90 -0.36
N ARG A 142 -13.07 -2.96 0.96
CA ARG A 142 -12.52 -4.04 1.80
C ARG A 142 -13.45 -5.26 1.81
N ILE A 143 -13.49 -5.94 0.67
CA ILE A 143 -14.25 -7.19 0.47
C ILE A 143 -13.29 -8.30 0.03
N SER A 144 -13.63 -9.56 0.29
CA SER A 144 -12.76 -10.72 0.02
C SER A 144 -12.24 -10.78 -1.41
N ARG A 145 -13.07 -10.44 -2.37
CA ARG A 145 -12.77 -10.43 -3.80
C ARG A 145 -11.73 -9.36 -4.18
N ALA A 146 -11.68 -8.24 -3.45
CA ALA A 146 -10.77 -7.12 -3.69
C ALA A 146 -9.50 -7.17 -2.80
N GLN A 147 -9.37 -8.16 -1.92
CA GLN A 147 -8.29 -8.26 -0.95
C GLN A 147 -6.88 -8.19 -1.59
N LYS A 148 -6.71 -8.77 -2.78
CA LYS A 148 -5.43 -8.73 -3.51
C LYS A 148 -5.03 -7.32 -3.98
N MET A 149 -5.97 -6.37 -4.00
CA MET A 149 -5.76 -4.98 -4.38
C MET A 149 -5.70 -4.04 -3.18
N ASP A 150 -5.86 -4.57 -1.95
CA ASP A 150 -5.84 -3.78 -0.71
C ASP A 150 -4.40 -3.41 -0.32
N ALA A 151 -3.89 -2.38 -0.96
CA ALA A 151 -2.56 -1.85 -0.69
C ALA A 151 -2.46 -1.18 0.70
N LEU A 152 -3.56 -0.66 1.25
CA LEU A 152 -3.57 -0.08 2.61
C LEU A 152 -3.31 -1.14 3.67
N SER A 153 -3.95 -2.30 3.58
CA SER A 153 -3.69 -3.42 4.50
C SER A 153 -2.25 -3.94 4.37
N SER A 154 -1.72 -4.02 3.14
CA SER A 154 -0.31 -4.39 2.92
C SER A 154 0.64 -3.40 3.60
N MET A 155 0.41 -2.10 3.47
CA MET A 155 1.21 -1.07 4.13
C MET A 155 1.04 -1.09 5.65
N ALA A 156 -0.17 -1.33 6.16
CA ALA A 156 -0.42 -1.48 7.60
C ALA A 156 0.35 -2.64 8.21
N ASN A 157 0.45 -3.78 7.50
CA ASN A 157 1.26 -4.92 7.94
C ASN A 157 2.74 -4.53 8.10
N ILE A 158 3.33 -3.89 7.07
CA ILE A 158 4.71 -3.41 7.12
C ILE A 158 4.91 -2.39 8.24
N ALA A 159 3.95 -1.48 8.44
CA ALA A 159 4.01 -0.48 9.50
C ALA A 159 4.04 -1.12 10.89
N GLY A 160 3.21 -2.14 11.13
CA GLY A 160 3.20 -2.88 12.39
C GLY A 160 4.51 -3.60 12.67
N TYR A 161 5.07 -4.27 11.66
CA TYR A 161 6.41 -4.85 11.75
C TYR A 161 7.47 -3.80 12.07
N ARG A 162 7.50 -2.70 11.30
CA ARG A 162 8.51 -1.64 11.48
C ARG A 162 8.40 -0.97 12.84
N ALA A 163 7.20 -0.76 13.36
CA ALA A 163 7.00 -0.17 14.69
C ALA A 163 7.69 -0.97 15.79
N VAL A 164 7.66 -2.30 15.71
CA VAL A 164 8.35 -3.17 16.68
C VAL A 164 9.87 -3.06 16.53
N ILE A 165 10.40 -2.99 15.32
CA ILE A 165 11.84 -2.81 15.08
C ILE A 165 12.32 -1.47 15.64
N GLU A 166 11.57 -0.39 15.41
CA GLU A 166 11.88 0.93 15.98
C GLU A 166 11.81 0.92 17.52
N ALA A 167 10.79 0.28 18.09
CA ALA A 167 10.68 0.11 19.53
C ALA A 167 11.87 -0.68 20.10
N ALA A 168 12.27 -1.77 19.46
CA ALA A 168 13.40 -2.57 19.88
C ALA A 168 14.72 -1.79 19.82
N ASN A 169 14.93 -0.99 18.77
CA ASN A 169 16.10 -0.14 18.60
C ASN A 169 16.23 0.92 19.69
N ASN A 170 15.11 1.42 20.22
CA ASN A 170 15.07 2.48 21.22
C ASN A 170 14.86 1.98 22.67
N PHE A 171 14.66 0.67 22.89
CA PHE A 171 14.29 0.13 24.20
C PHE A 171 15.44 0.09 25.21
N GLY A 172 16.68 0.11 24.76
CA GLY A 172 17.87 0.14 25.61
C GLY A 172 18.26 -1.21 26.24
N ARG A 173 17.53 -2.31 25.95
CA ARG A 173 17.88 -3.69 26.35
C ARG A 173 17.31 -4.72 25.37
N PHE A 174 17.52 -6.02 25.65
CA PHE A 174 17.06 -7.13 24.80
C PHE A 174 15.54 -7.28 24.81
N PHE A 175 14.95 -7.62 23.66
CA PHE A 175 13.55 -8.07 23.60
C PHE A 175 13.43 -9.51 24.09
N THR A 176 14.33 -10.40 23.71
CA THR A 176 14.37 -11.75 24.21
C THR A 176 14.97 -11.82 25.61
N GLY A 177 14.59 -12.85 26.38
CA GLY A 177 15.30 -13.17 27.61
C GLY A 177 16.73 -13.64 27.32
N GLN A 178 17.69 -13.21 28.12
CA GLN A 178 19.10 -13.58 27.97
C GLN A 178 19.65 -14.15 29.28
N ILE A 179 20.55 -15.13 29.17
CA ILE A 179 21.38 -15.62 30.25
C ILE A 179 22.81 -15.26 29.90
N THR A 180 23.42 -14.41 30.72
CA THR A 180 24.80 -13.93 30.53
C THR A 180 25.68 -14.38 31.69
N ALA A 181 27.00 -14.22 31.59
CA ALA A 181 27.91 -14.46 32.70
C ALA A 181 27.60 -13.59 33.92
N ALA A 182 27.01 -12.39 33.70
CA ALA A 182 26.62 -11.46 34.77
C ALA A 182 25.20 -11.72 35.33
N GLY A 183 24.49 -12.73 34.84
CA GLY A 183 23.15 -13.08 35.32
C GLY A 183 22.08 -13.14 34.23
N LYS A 184 20.82 -13.18 34.66
CA LYS A 184 19.64 -13.31 33.80
C LYS A 184 19.04 -11.95 33.51
N VAL A 185 18.73 -11.70 32.24
CA VAL A 185 17.93 -10.56 31.79
C VAL A 185 16.56 -11.10 31.35
N PRO A 186 15.45 -10.69 31.96
CA PRO A 186 14.12 -11.16 31.57
C PRO A 186 13.73 -10.59 30.20
N PRO A 187 12.85 -11.27 29.44
CA PRO A 187 12.36 -10.76 28.18
C PRO A 187 11.58 -9.45 28.35
N ALA A 188 11.57 -8.63 27.31
CA ALA A 188 10.78 -7.41 27.26
C ALA A 188 9.28 -7.74 27.35
N LYS A 189 8.50 -6.87 27.98
CA LYS A 189 7.04 -6.89 27.95
C LYS A 189 6.57 -5.83 26.97
N VAL A 190 5.82 -6.25 25.96
CA VAL A 190 5.31 -5.37 24.90
C VAL A 190 3.79 -5.34 24.98
N LEU A 191 3.23 -4.14 25.06
CA LEU A 191 1.79 -3.91 24.96
C LEU A 191 1.48 -3.38 23.56
N ILE A 192 0.53 -4.02 22.88
CA ILE A 192 0.05 -3.61 21.57
C ILE A 192 -1.41 -3.16 21.72
N ILE A 193 -1.67 -1.92 21.35
CA ILE A 193 -3.02 -1.32 21.39
C ILE A 193 -3.58 -1.29 19.98
N GLY A 194 -4.63 -2.08 19.75
CA GLY A 194 -5.25 -2.32 18.46
C GLY A 194 -4.77 -3.63 17.81
N ALA A 195 -5.69 -4.58 17.60
CA ALA A 195 -5.43 -5.88 16.97
C ALA A 195 -5.96 -5.95 15.53
N GLY A 196 -5.82 -4.84 14.78
CA GLY A 196 -6.00 -4.83 13.33
C GLY A 196 -4.77 -5.37 12.60
N VAL A 197 -4.69 -5.18 11.29
CA VAL A 197 -3.58 -5.69 10.45
C VAL A 197 -2.20 -5.27 10.99
N ALA A 198 -2.03 -4.00 11.35
CA ALA A 198 -0.78 -3.50 11.92
C ALA A 198 -0.48 -4.12 13.29
N GLY A 199 -1.51 -4.20 14.17
CA GLY A 199 -1.34 -4.80 15.51
C GLY A 199 -0.99 -6.28 15.45
N LEU A 200 -1.65 -7.05 14.61
CA LEU A 200 -1.33 -8.48 14.42
C LEU A 200 0.08 -8.66 13.86
N ALA A 201 0.51 -7.84 12.90
CA ALA A 201 1.88 -7.87 12.40
C ALA A 201 2.90 -7.51 13.50
N ALA A 202 2.57 -6.53 14.35
CA ALA A 202 3.40 -6.16 15.49
C ALA A 202 3.49 -7.28 16.53
N ILE A 203 2.39 -7.99 16.82
CA ILE A 203 2.39 -9.17 17.70
C ILE A 203 3.37 -10.22 17.17
N GLY A 204 3.26 -10.58 15.88
CA GLY A 204 4.14 -11.54 15.25
C GLY A 204 5.62 -11.13 15.33
N ALA A 205 5.93 -9.88 15.02
CA ALA A 205 7.29 -9.36 15.07
C ALA A 205 7.86 -9.35 16.51
N ALA A 206 7.12 -8.84 17.48
CA ALA A 206 7.57 -8.77 18.88
C ALA A 206 7.78 -10.17 19.48
N ARG A 207 6.90 -11.12 19.16
CA ARG A 207 7.03 -12.52 19.55
C ARG A 207 8.27 -13.18 18.94
N SER A 208 8.51 -12.94 17.64
CA SER A 208 9.71 -13.45 16.95
C SER A 208 11.01 -12.92 17.55
N LEU A 209 10.99 -11.71 18.11
CA LEU A 209 12.09 -11.14 18.86
C LEU A 209 12.18 -11.67 20.31
N GLY A 210 11.28 -12.56 20.73
CA GLY A 210 11.30 -13.22 22.04
C GLY A 210 10.68 -12.40 23.18
N ALA A 211 9.90 -11.38 22.88
CA ALA A 211 9.17 -10.61 23.89
C ALA A 211 7.93 -11.34 24.43
N ILE A 212 7.51 -10.98 25.65
CA ILE A 212 6.19 -11.32 26.19
C ILE A 212 5.21 -10.27 25.69
N VAL A 213 4.23 -10.67 24.88
CA VAL A 213 3.32 -9.77 24.22
C VAL A 213 1.93 -9.83 24.81
N ARG A 214 1.38 -8.67 25.11
CA ARG A 214 -0.04 -8.48 25.45
C ARG A 214 -0.67 -7.55 24.43
N ALA A 215 -1.92 -7.80 24.07
CA ALA A 215 -2.64 -6.95 23.13
C ALA A 215 -4.02 -6.58 23.70
N PHE A 216 -4.47 -5.39 23.34
CA PHE A 216 -5.78 -4.88 23.63
C PHE A 216 -6.47 -4.41 22.35
N ASP A 217 -7.76 -4.70 22.21
CA ASP A 217 -8.62 -4.13 21.18
C ASP A 217 -10.02 -3.98 21.76
N THR A 218 -10.73 -2.95 21.32
CA THR A 218 -12.12 -2.70 21.75
C THR A 218 -13.11 -3.73 21.17
N ARG A 219 -12.69 -4.50 20.17
CA ARG A 219 -13.52 -5.52 19.51
C ARG A 219 -13.18 -6.92 20.08
N PRO A 220 -14.08 -7.56 20.84
CA PRO A 220 -13.82 -8.89 21.42
C PRO A 220 -13.56 -9.98 20.38
N VAL A 221 -14.11 -9.82 19.18
CA VAL A 221 -14.00 -10.81 18.10
C VAL A 221 -12.55 -11.07 17.64
N VAL A 222 -11.61 -10.14 17.94
CA VAL A 222 -10.18 -10.33 17.56
C VAL A 222 -9.37 -11.11 18.60
N LYS A 223 -9.95 -11.48 19.75
CA LYS A 223 -9.29 -12.22 20.84
C LYS A 223 -8.64 -13.51 20.33
N GLU A 224 -9.41 -14.35 19.65
CA GLU A 224 -8.89 -15.59 19.08
C GLU A 224 -7.69 -15.38 18.15
N GLN A 225 -7.70 -14.31 17.35
CA GLN A 225 -6.60 -14.00 16.45
C GLN A 225 -5.33 -13.62 17.24
N VAL A 226 -5.47 -12.82 18.29
CA VAL A 226 -4.37 -12.43 19.19
C VAL A 226 -3.77 -13.67 19.86
N GLU A 227 -4.62 -14.51 20.47
CA GLU A 227 -4.21 -15.70 21.19
C GLU A 227 -3.57 -16.76 20.24
N SER A 228 -4.11 -16.91 19.03
CA SER A 228 -3.53 -17.80 18.01
C SER A 228 -2.11 -17.41 17.60
N MET A 229 -1.78 -16.12 17.69
CA MET A 229 -0.43 -15.61 17.49
C MET A 229 0.45 -15.71 18.74
N GLY A 230 -0.09 -16.24 19.85
CA GLY A 230 0.61 -16.51 21.09
C GLY A 230 0.84 -15.27 21.96
N ALA A 231 0.00 -14.24 21.84
CA ALA A 231 -0.04 -13.09 22.75
C ALA A 231 -1.21 -13.22 23.73
N ASP A 232 -1.09 -12.61 24.89
CA ASP A 232 -2.20 -12.52 25.86
C ASP A 232 -3.14 -11.40 25.44
N PHE A 233 -4.44 -11.68 25.35
CA PHE A 233 -5.44 -10.64 25.13
C PHE A 233 -5.85 -10.01 26.46
N LEU A 234 -5.82 -8.69 26.54
CA LEU A 234 -6.27 -7.94 27.71
C LEU A 234 -7.76 -7.63 27.57
N GLU A 235 -8.55 -8.20 28.46
CA GLU A 235 -9.96 -7.82 28.63
C GLU A 235 -10.04 -6.67 29.63
N LEU A 236 -10.60 -5.55 29.23
CA LEU A 236 -10.88 -4.43 30.10
C LEU A 236 -12.40 -4.29 30.20
N GLU A 237 -12.91 -4.36 31.43
CA GLU A 237 -14.29 -4.00 31.72
C GLU A 237 -14.36 -2.47 31.82
N PHE A 238 -15.15 -1.86 30.95
CA PHE A 238 -15.46 -0.44 31.04
C PHE A 238 -16.81 -0.32 31.72
N GLU A 239 -16.85 0.30 32.88
CA GLU A 239 -18.12 0.77 33.44
C GLU A 239 -18.61 1.96 32.59
N GLU A 240 -19.81 1.83 32.01
CA GLU A 240 -20.47 2.92 31.28
C GLU A 240 -21.02 3.98 32.24
#